data_158a8049916ced704f5dcd408a39cdf7
#
_entry.id   158a8049916ced704f5dcd408a39cdf7
#
_cell.length_a   1.000
_cell.length_b   1.000
_cell.length_c   1.000
_cell.angle_alpha   90.00
_cell.angle_beta   90.00
_cell.angle_gamma   90.00
#
_symmetry.space_group_name_H-M   'P 1'
#
loop_
_entity.id
_entity.type
_entity.pdbx_description
1 polymer ?
#
loop_
_entity_poly.entity_id
_entity_poly.type
_entity_poly.pdbx_seq_one_letter_code
_entity_poly.pdbx_strand_id
1 'polypeptide(L)'
;MILSLLVFDIEEKVIIDGYKFTEFLSLTFIYRFLGKILAFEKIFLIVLKKIIMIKKGIYFLLIVFMGSQNFLAQEKLTQNEKLETLCKVWGFLKYYHPNVAKGTYNWDNQLIEKIKEAEKTETKKQFNKMIFEWIDGLGKVEICKTCNEKNDKKNFLKNFDLNWTDDENIFTKNVIEKLNFIEENRQTGTQYYVNSIPNTNQINLKNEIIYNENFPEINIRLTELFRYWNLVEYFFPYKYQTDLKWNDVLKEMIPRFQNIKNETEYQFALLELVTKVDDSHASYYSKKIEESFGLQYLPTKVKFADNKLVITHLYENKLNLKYDLEIGDIITKIDNKTISEIIEFYKKYVPASNYNVKIRNMIYQNFFFRTNNEFLNLEIERKGKVITVKVPTLNNKNLVFQSTKNEDSKWKILDNNIGFVNMKILEKEDVNKMYEELKNTKTIIFDIRNYPKGTAKSIMNLLSNKPNQFCDIIKPDLSYPGKFQYEDSKNFILGNKENNSPYQGKIIILVNETTQSHAEFSTMILQTFPNSKVIGSQTSGADGNVSKFNLAGKPTVFTGLGVFYPDGKETQRIGIVPDIEVKPTVKGLQENRDEVLERALEYIKNGK
;
A
#
# COMPACT_ATOMS: atom_id res chain seq x y z
N MET A 1 -24.43 -55.74 36.02
CA MET A 1 -24.30 -54.87 37.21
C MET A 1 -25.63 -54.43 37.81
N ILE A 2 -26.79 -54.63 37.15
CA ILE A 2 -28.12 -54.33 37.70
C ILE A 2 -28.77 -55.64 38.28
N LEU A 3 -28.38 -56.81 37.80
CA LEU A 3 -28.88 -58.13 38.33
C LEU A 3 -28.18 -58.58 39.62
N SER A 4 -27.04 -58.07 39.98
CA SER A 4 -26.34 -58.39 41.24
C SER A 4 -26.85 -57.59 42.44
N LEU A 5 -27.63 -56.53 42.22
CA LEU A 5 -28.20 -55.70 43.28
C LEU A 5 -29.63 -56.11 43.66
N LEU A 6 -30.30 -56.95 42.84
CA LEU A 6 -31.67 -57.45 43.13
C LEU A 6 -31.70 -58.79 43.85
N VAL A 7 -30.53 -59.45 44.00
CA VAL A 7 -30.44 -60.75 44.75
C VAL A 7 -30.04 -60.52 46.21
N PHE A 8 -29.47 -59.39 46.57
CA PHE A 8 -29.03 -59.09 47.94
C PHE A 8 -30.12 -58.45 48.82
N ASP A 9 -31.24 -58.02 48.25
CA ASP A 9 -32.31 -57.34 49.02
C ASP A 9 -33.47 -58.24 49.40
N ILE A 10 -33.40 -59.56 49.11
CA ILE A 10 -34.43 -60.55 49.46
C ILE A 10 -34.04 -61.43 50.70
N GLU A 11 -32.78 -61.37 51.15
CA GLU A 11 -32.37 -62.18 52.30
C GLU A 11 -32.44 -61.50 53.68
N GLU A 12 -32.79 -60.21 53.78
CA GLU A 12 -32.80 -59.49 55.08
C GLU A 12 -34.16 -59.13 55.65
N LYS A 13 -35.26 -59.59 55.08
CA LYS A 13 -36.60 -59.30 55.64
C LYS A 13 -37.57 -60.47 55.72
N VAL A 14 -37.20 -61.59 56.31
CA VAL A 14 -38.16 -62.59 56.74
C VAL A 14 -37.63 -63.29 57.98
N ILE A 15 -37.53 -62.57 59.10
CA ILE A 15 -37.61 -63.17 60.47
C ILE A 15 -38.41 -62.16 61.31
N ILE A 16 -39.70 -62.36 61.38
CA ILE A 16 -40.63 -62.08 62.50
C ILE A 16 -41.96 -62.74 62.12
N ASP A 17 -42.40 -63.52 63.06
CA ASP A 17 -43.69 -64.23 63.16
C ASP A 17 -43.76 -65.64 62.53
N GLY A 18 -43.67 -66.56 63.44
CA GLY A 18 -43.84 -68.01 63.26
C GLY A 18 -45.25 -68.38 62.78
N TYR A 19 -45.33 -68.72 61.51
CA TYR A 19 -46.22 -69.73 60.97
C TYR A 19 -45.61 -70.35 59.73
N LYS A 20 -45.46 -71.63 59.74
CA LYS A 20 -45.06 -72.43 58.59
C LYS A 20 -46.11 -72.42 57.53
N PHE A 21 -45.85 -71.84 56.39
CA PHE A 21 -46.55 -72.15 55.16
C PHE A 21 -45.58 -72.71 54.16
N THR A 22 -45.55 -73.99 54.01
CA THR A 22 -44.93 -74.73 52.95
C THR A 22 -45.79 -74.63 51.70
N GLU A 23 -45.53 -73.69 50.84
CA GLU A 23 -45.97 -73.79 49.44
C GLU A 23 -44.82 -74.00 48.52
N PHE A 24 -44.85 -75.16 47.86
CA PHE A 24 -44.01 -75.64 46.84
C PHE A 24 -44.19 -74.73 45.62
N LEU A 25 -43.44 -73.64 45.53
CA LEU A 25 -43.18 -73.00 44.24
C LEU A 25 -42.25 -73.85 43.43
N SER A 26 -42.82 -74.67 42.53
CA SER A 26 -42.08 -75.59 41.71
C SER A 26 -40.92 -74.89 40.97
N LEU A 27 -39.72 -75.40 41.09
CA LEU A 27 -38.52 -75.01 40.34
C LEU A 27 -38.84 -74.81 38.85
N THR A 28 -39.86 -75.45 38.31
CA THR A 28 -40.35 -75.31 36.93
C THR A 28 -40.92 -73.92 36.62
N PHE A 29 -41.47 -73.20 37.61
CA PHE A 29 -42.02 -71.83 37.36
C PHE A 29 -40.88 -70.80 37.29
N ILE A 30 -39.88 -70.99 38.16
CA ILE A 30 -38.67 -70.12 38.15
C ILE A 30 -37.88 -70.31 36.87
N TYR A 31 -37.68 -71.55 36.39
CA TYR A 31 -37.02 -71.81 35.10
C TYR A 31 -37.76 -71.28 33.89
N ARG A 32 -39.09 -71.33 33.89
CA ARG A 32 -39.90 -70.73 32.81
C ARG A 32 -39.88 -69.20 32.85
N PHE A 33 -39.82 -68.57 34.03
CA PHE A 33 -39.72 -67.13 34.18
C PHE A 33 -38.36 -66.60 33.77
N LEU A 34 -37.25 -67.22 34.24
CA LEU A 34 -35.89 -66.92 33.84
C LEU A 34 -35.65 -67.16 32.33
N GLY A 35 -36.23 -68.21 31.78
CA GLY A 35 -36.16 -68.47 30.33
C GLY A 35 -36.83 -67.39 29.49
N LYS A 36 -37.96 -66.80 29.97
CA LYS A 36 -38.63 -65.66 29.32
C LYS A 36 -37.83 -64.36 29.41
N ILE A 37 -37.17 -64.13 30.57
CA ILE A 37 -36.30 -62.93 30.76
C ILE A 37 -35.08 -63.05 29.83
N LEU A 38 -34.41 -64.20 29.75
CA LEU A 38 -33.29 -64.41 28.84
C LEU A 38 -33.66 -64.34 27.37
N ALA A 39 -34.88 -64.75 27.00
CA ALA A 39 -35.40 -64.60 25.65
C ALA A 39 -35.67 -63.13 25.34
N PHE A 40 -36.21 -62.35 26.31
CA PHE A 40 -36.47 -60.92 26.16
C PHE A 40 -35.15 -60.13 26.05
N GLU A 41 -34.13 -60.45 26.84
CA GLU A 41 -32.80 -59.85 26.72
C GLU A 41 -32.16 -60.12 25.35
N LYS A 42 -32.26 -61.34 24.81
CA LYS A 42 -31.77 -61.68 23.49
C LYS A 42 -32.46 -60.87 22.38
N ILE A 43 -33.81 -60.74 22.47
CA ILE A 43 -34.59 -59.94 21.52
C ILE A 43 -34.24 -58.46 21.64
N PHE A 44 -34.09 -57.94 22.85
CA PHE A 44 -33.71 -56.56 23.11
C PHE A 44 -32.32 -56.24 22.55
N LEU A 45 -31.34 -57.13 22.75
CA LEU A 45 -29.98 -57.01 22.20
C LEU A 45 -29.97 -57.04 20.66
N ILE A 46 -30.81 -57.86 20.06
CA ILE A 46 -30.94 -57.93 18.58
C ILE A 46 -31.55 -56.63 18.04
N VAL A 47 -32.61 -56.09 18.70
CA VAL A 47 -33.22 -54.84 18.31
C VAL A 47 -32.25 -53.66 18.48
N LEU A 48 -31.54 -53.65 19.62
CA LEU A 48 -30.51 -52.62 19.89
C LEU A 48 -29.39 -52.64 18.87
N LYS A 49 -28.89 -53.82 18.49
CA LYS A 49 -27.90 -53.97 17.40
C LYS A 49 -28.41 -53.47 16.03
N LYS A 50 -29.70 -53.80 15.72
CA LYS A 50 -30.31 -53.28 14.47
C LYS A 50 -30.47 -51.75 14.50
N ILE A 51 -30.87 -51.14 15.62
CA ILE A 51 -30.95 -49.68 15.76
C ILE A 51 -29.57 -49.03 15.62
N ILE A 52 -28.55 -49.63 16.24
CA ILE A 52 -27.15 -49.14 16.09
C ILE A 52 -26.66 -49.25 14.63
N MET A 53 -26.96 -50.35 13.94
CA MET A 53 -26.62 -50.52 12.53
C MET A 53 -27.36 -49.49 11.65
N ILE A 54 -28.65 -49.25 11.87
CA ILE A 54 -29.42 -48.24 11.14
C ILE A 54 -28.85 -46.84 11.39
N LYS A 55 -28.53 -46.50 12.66
CA LYS A 55 -27.89 -45.22 12.97
C LYS A 55 -26.56 -45.07 12.26
N LYS A 56 -25.69 -46.11 12.29
CA LYS A 56 -24.40 -46.10 11.57
C LYS A 56 -24.59 -45.94 10.06
N GLY A 57 -25.60 -46.59 9.47
CA GLY A 57 -25.93 -46.44 8.07
C GLY A 57 -26.41 -45.02 7.71
N ILE A 58 -27.24 -44.39 8.57
CA ILE A 58 -27.68 -43.01 8.41
C ILE A 58 -26.51 -42.02 8.53
N TYR A 59 -25.61 -42.22 9.51
CA TYR A 59 -24.40 -41.41 9.63
C TYR A 59 -23.48 -41.54 8.43
N PHE A 60 -23.30 -42.74 7.89
CA PHE A 60 -22.51 -42.96 6.68
C PHE A 60 -23.14 -42.26 5.47
N LEU A 61 -24.46 -42.37 5.28
CA LEU A 61 -25.18 -41.66 4.23
C LEU A 61 -25.09 -40.15 4.37
N LEU A 62 -25.15 -39.60 5.61
CA LEU A 62 -24.98 -38.18 5.87
C LEU A 62 -23.54 -37.71 5.55
N ILE A 63 -22.54 -38.50 5.86
CA ILE A 63 -21.14 -38.19 5.54
C ILE A 63 -20.92 -38.21 4.01
N VAL A 64 -21.48 -39.20 3.30
CA VAL A 64 -21.41 -39.28 1.85
C VAL A 64 -22.17 -38.12 1.20
N PHE A 65 -23.33 -37.73 1.75
CA PHE A 65 -24.11 -36.59 1.26
C PHE A 65 -23.41 -35.26 1.51
N MET A 66 -22.80 -35.05 2.69
CA MET A 66 -21.98 -33.88 3.00
C MET A 66 -20.70 -33.83 2.13
N GLY A 67 -20.07 -34.96 1.88
CA GLY A 67 -18.93 -35.07 0.97
C GLY A 67 -19.29 -34.70 -0.47
N SER A 68 -20.44 -35.16 -0.95
CA SER A 68 -20.93 -34.82 -2.30
C SER A 68 -21.31 -33.35 -2.47
N GLN A 69 -21.86 -32.71 -1.42
CA GLN A 69 -22.17 -31.27 -1.42
C GLN A 69 -20.89 -30.42 -1.51
N ASN A 70 -19.83 -30.79 -0.78
CA ASN A 70 -18.53 -30.10 -0.87
C ASN A 70 -17.86 -30.30 -2.25
N PHE A 71 -18.04 -31.44 -2.88
CA PHE A 71 -17.50 -31.69 -4.24
C PHE A 71 -18.25 -30.88 -5.31
N LEU A 72 -19.57 -30.69 -5.18
CA LEU A 72 -20.37 -29.87 -6.09
C LEU A 72 -20.14 -28.36 -5.86
N ALA A 73 -19.85 -27.93 -4.62
CA ALA A 73 -19.50 -26.54 -4.30
C ALA A 73 -18.11 -26.13 -4.87
N GLN A 74 -17.20 -27.09 -5.03
CA GLN A 74 -15.86 -26.86 -5.59
C GLN A 74 -15.86 -26.67 -7.13
N GLU A 75 -16.93 -27.04 -7.82
CA GLU A 75 -17.06 -26.89 -9.27
C GLU A 75 -17.61 -25.52 -9.72
N LYS A 76 -17.99 -24.63 -8.82
CA LYS A 76 -18.61 -23.35 -9.15
C LYS A 76 -17.78 -22.17 -8.65
N LEU A 77 -17.26 -21.38 -9.59
CA LEU A 77 -16.62 -20.11 -9.27
C LEU A 77 -17.68 -19.03 -8.99
N THR A 78 -17.44 -18.24 -7.96
CA THR A 78 -18.24 -17.03 -7.69
C THR A 78 -18.02 -15.98 -8.80
N GLN A 79 -18.93 -15.02 -8.93
CA GLN A 79 -18.78 -13.95 -9.92
C GLN A 79 -17.50 -13.12 -9.66
N ASN A 80 -17.15 -12.87 -8.38
CA ASN A 80 -15.92 -12.16 -8.04
C ASN A 80 -14.67 -12.94 -8.43
N GLU A 81 -14.60 -14.25 -8.16
CA GLU A 81 -13.46 -15.09 -8.59
C GLU A 81 -13.29 -15.10 -10.12
N LYS A 82 -14.39 -15.11 -10.88
CA LYS A 82 -14.34 -14.98 -12.33
C LYS A 82 -13.77 -13.63 -12.77
N LEU A 83 -14.20 -12.52 -12.14
CA LEU A 83 -13.70 -11.18 -12.43
C LEU A 83 -12.23 -11.00 -12.05
N GLU A 84 -11.81 -11.54 -10.89
CA GLU A 84 -10.40 -11.58 -10.48
C GLU A 84 -9.55 -12.34 -11.51
N THR A 85 -10.04 -13.50 -11.95
CA THR A 85 -9.37 -14.32 -12.95
C THR A 85 -9.27 -13.59 -14.30
N LEU A 86 -10.38 -12.96 -14.75
CA LEU A 86 -10.37 -12.16 -15.99
C LEU A 86 -9.38 -10.99 -15.91
N CYS A 87 -9.31 -10.29 -14.78
CA CYS A 87 -8.33 -9.23 -14.57
C CYS A 87 -6.89 -9.73 -14.80
N LYS A 88 -6.55 -10.84 -14.17
CA LYS A 88 -5.19 -11.43 -14.25
C LYS A 88 -4.88 -11.95 -15.65
N VAL A 89 -5.79 -12.73 -16.23
CA VAL A 89 -5.62 -13.29 -17.58
C VAL A 89 -5.52 -12.17 -18.63
N TRP A 90 -6.38 -11.15 -18.54
CA TRP A 90 -6.36 -10.01 -19.46
C TRP A 90 -5.04 -9.24 -19.40
N GLY A 91 -4.56 -8.93 -18.18
CA GLY A 91 -3.29 -8.22 -18.00
C GLY A 91 -2.09 -9.06 -18.41
N PHE A 92 -2.09 -10.36 -18.08
CA PHE A 92 -1.05 -11.29 -18.51
C PHE A 92 -0.98 -11.35 -20.06
N LEU A 93 -2.07 -11.60 -20.73
CA LEU A 93 -2.11 -11.67 -22.20
C LEU A 93 -1.72 -10.33 -22.84
N LYS A 94 -2.05 -9.19 -22.22
CA LYS A 94 -1.69 -7.85 -22.70
C LYS A 94 -0.20 -7.66 -22.85
N TYR A 95 0.58 -8.16 -21.91
CA TYR A 95 2.02 -7.93 -21.87
C TYR A 95 2.87 -9.12 -22.33
N TYR A 96 2.30 -10.33 -22.28
CA TYR A 96 3.03 -11.57 -22.63
C TYR A 96 2.69 -12.11 -24.02
N HIS A 97 1.40 -12.11 -24.41
CA HIS A 97 0.98 -12.73 -25.67
C HIS A 97 1.47 -11.89 -26.87
N PRO A 98 2.27 -12.46 -27.80
CA PRO A 98 2.91 -11.69 -28.87
C PRO A 98 1.95 -10.86 -29.72
N ASN A 99 0.79 -11.39 -30.10
CA ASN A 99 -0.17 -10.68 -30.93
C ASN A 99 -0.89 -9.57 -30.17
N VAL A 100 -1.18 -9.76 -28.88
CA VAL A 100 -1.81 -8.73 -28.03
C VAL A 100 -0.80 -7.63 -27.72
N ALA A 101 0.40 -8.00 -27.30
CA ALA A 101 1.46 -7.07 -26.95
C ALA A 101 1.94 -6.20 -28.12
N LYS A 102 1.67 -6.60 -29.36
CA LYS A 102 1.88 -5.80 -30.59
C LYS A 102 0.71 -4.87 -30.94
N GLY A 103 -0.40 -4.91 -30.18
CA GLY A 103 -1.56 -4.03 -30.39
C GLY A 103 -2.49 -4.48 -31.52
N THR A 104 -2.53 -5.77 -31.84
CA THR A 104 -3.36 -6.30 -32.95
C THR A 104 -4.87 -6.19 -32.66
N TYR A 105 -5.26 -6.13 -31.38
CA TYR A 105 -6.65 -6.18 -30.93
C TYR A 105 -7.08 -4.90 -30.23
N ASN A 106 -8.39 -4.56 -30.29
CA ASN A 106 -9.00 -3.67 -29.32
C ASN A 106 -9.15 -4.43 -27.99
N TRP A 107 -8.14 -4.32 -27.14
CA TRP A 107 -7.97 -5.21 -26.00
C TRP A 107 -8.96 -4.94 -24.85
N ASP A 108 -9.39 -3.69 -24.70
CA ASP A 108 -10.44 -3.33 -23.74
C ASP A 108 -11.81 -3.90 -24.13
N ASN A 109 -12.16 -3.82 -25.44
CA ASN A 109 -13.42 -4.42 -25.92
C ASN A 109 -13.42 -5.93 -25.72
N GLN A 110 -12.29 -6.61 -25.93
CA GLN A 110 -12.15 -8.04 -25.65
C GLN A 110 -12.48 -8.32 -24.17
N LEU A 111 -11.96 -7.54 -23.24
CA LEU A 111 -12.26 -7.71 -21.82
C LEU A 111 -13.75 -7.49 -21.52
N ILE A 112 -14.34 -6.42 -22.04
CA ILE A 112 -15.76 -6.08 -21.81
C ILE A 112 -16.67 -7.22 -22.31
N GLU A 113 -16.36 -7.80 -23.46
CA GLU A 113 -17.09 -8.96 -23.99
C GLU A 113 -16.92 -10.18 -23.08
N LYS A 114 -15.69 -10.46 -22.62
CA LYS A 114 -15.42 -11.60 -21.74
C LYS A 114 -16.02 -11.45 -20.35
N ILE A 115 -16.15 -10.24 -19.82
CA ILE A 115 -16.93 -10.00 -18.59
C ILE A 115 -18.39 -10.45 -18.80
N LYS A 116 -19.04 -10.01 -19.88
CA LYS A 116 -20.42 -10.38 -20.20
C LYS A 116 -20.62 -11.90 -20.47
N GLU A 117 -19.62 -12.55 -21.07
CA GLU A 117 -19.64 -14.00 -21.29
C GLU A 117 -19.46 -14.76 -19.97
N ALA A 118 -18.54 -14.34 -19.11
CA ALA A 118 -18.26 -14.95 -17.80
C ALA A 118 -19.49 -14.93 -16.87
N GLU A 119 -20.29 -13.87 -16.93
CA GLU A 119 -21.56 -13.79 -16.17
C GLU A 119 -22.51 -14.93 -16.49
N LYS A 120 -22.49 -15.43 -17.75
CA LYS A 120 -23.38 -16.50 -18.23
C LYS A 120 -22.86 -17.91 -17.93
N THR A 121 -21.61 -18.05 -17.48
CA THR A 121 -21.05 -19.35 -17.13
C THR A 121 -21.54 -19.81 -15.77
N GLU A 122 -22.02 -21.04 -15.67
CA GLU A 122 -22.57 -21.61 -14.43
C GLU A 122 -21.57 -22.50 -13.69
N THR A 123 -20.63 -23.09 -14.43
CA THR A 123 -19.64 -24.03 -13.90
C THR A 123 -18.21 -23.59 -14.20
N LYS A 124 -17.25 -24.03 -13.37
CA LYS A 124 -15.81 -23.87 -13.60
C LYS A 124 -15.40 -24.36 -14.99
N LYS A 125 -15.97 -25.47 -15.45
CA LYS A 125 -15.69 -26.04 -16.77
C LYS A 125 -16.11 -25.10 -17.91
N GLN A 126 -17.29 -24.50 -17.83
CA GLN A 126 -17.77 -23.53 -18.84
C GLN A 126 -16.91 -22.27 -18.85
N PHE A 127 -16.56 -21.75 -17.67
CA PHE A 127 -15.68 -20.59 -17.55
C PHE A 127 -14.30 -20.86 -18.14
N ASN A 128 -13.70 -22.01 -17.83
CA ASN A 128 -12.39 -22.40 -18.39
C ASN A 128 -12.44 -22.66 -19.89
N LYS A 129 -13.55 -23.19 -20.40
CA LYS A 129 -13.75 -23.33 -21.87
C LYS A 129 -13.72 -21.95 -22.55
N MET A 130 -14.41 -20.96 -21.99
CA MET A 130 -14.41 -19.58 -22.48
C MET A 130 -12.98 -18.98 -22.45
N ILE A 131 -12.23 -19.13 -21.35
CA ILE A 131 -10.83 -18.66 -21.25
C ILE A 131 -9.96 -19.35 -22.30
N PHE A 132 -10.08 -20.67 -22.45
CA PHE A 132 -9.30 -21.42 -23.42
C PHE A 132 -9.58 -20.97 -24.87
N GLU A 133 -10.86 -20.81 -25.25
CA GLU A 133 -11.29 -20.33 -26.56
C GLU A 133 -10.86 -18.90 -26.83
N TRP A 134 -10.87 -18.05 -25.78
CA TRP A 134 -10.34 -16.69 -25.88
C TRP A 134 -8.85 -16.68 -26.22
N ILE A 135 -8.04 -17.43 -25.46
CA ILE A 135 -6.59 -17.51 -25.71
C ILE A 135 -6.31 -18.11 -27.09
N ASP A 136 -7.02 -19.18 -27.48
CA ASP A 136 -6.86 -19.84 -28.76
C ASP A 136 -7.19 -18.93 -29.95
N GLY A 137 -8.24 -18.11 -29.80
CA GLY A 137 -8.66 -17.11 -30.79
C GLY A 137 -7.67 -15.95 -31.00
N LEU A 138 -6.65 -15.78 -30.15
CA LEU A 138 -5.60 -14.76 -30.31
C LEU A 138 -4.53 -15.19 -31.34
N GLY A 139 -4.65 -16.37 -31.91
CA GLY A 139 -3.76 -16.89 -32.94
C GLY A 139 -2.51 -17.57 -32.39
N LYS A 140 -1.72 -18.10 -33.29
CA LYS A 140 -0.56 -18.94 -32.96
C LYS A 140 0.54 -18.12 -32.27
N VAL A 141 1.09 -18.67 -31.20
CA VAL A 141 2.32 -18.20 -30.57
C VAL A 141 3.49 -19.04 -31.08
N GLU A 142 4.48 -18.40 -31.66
CA GLU A 142 5.69 -19.07 -32.16
C GLU A 142 6.68 -19.32 -31.02
N ILE A 143 7.51 -20.35 -31.17
CA ILE A 143 8.58 -20.67 -30.21
C ILE A 143 9.58 -19.51 -30.13
N CYS A 144 9.75 -18.97 -28.94
CA CYS A 144 10.67 -17.87 -28.68
C CYS A 144 12.11 -18.40 -28.52
N LYS A 145 13.00 -18.04 -29.42
CA LYS A 145 14.40 -18.48 -29.38
C LYS A 145 15.24 -17.74 -28.33
N THR A 146 14.85 -16.51 -27.98
CA THR A 146 15.61 -15.61 -27.09
C THR A 146 15.04 -15.51 -25.67
N CYS A 147 13.83 -16.04 -25.43
CA CYS A 147 13.18 -15.90 -24.13
C CYS A 147 13.91 -16.57 -22.96
N ASN A 148 14.70 -17.59 -23.26
CA ASN A 148 15.46 -18.36 -22.27
C ASN A 148 16.98 -18.06 -22.32
N GLU A 149 17.41 -17.06 -23.10
CA GLU A 149 18.79 -16.64 -23.09
C GLU A 149 19.16 -16.12 -21.69
N LYS A 150 20.30 -16.60 -21.16
CA LYS A 150 20.81 -16.13 -19.89
C LYS A 150 21.13 -14.63 -20.01
N ASN A 151 20.37 -13.83 -19.31
CA ASN A 151 20.69 -12.42 -19.14
C ASN A 151 21.65 -12.30 -17.96
N ASP A 152 22.88 -11.80 -18.21
CA ASP A 152 23.91 -11.62 -17.17
C ASP A 152 23.53 -10.51 -16.17
N LYS A 153 22.46 -9.78 -16.41
CA LYS A 153 21.97 -8.74 -15.50
C LYS A 153 21.38 -9.37 -14.24
N LYS A 154 21.78 -8.82 -13.11
CA LYS A 154 21.22 -9.20 -11.82
C LYS A 154 19.72 -8.86 -11.77
N ASN A 155 18.88 -9.88 -11.61
CA ASN A 155 17.45 -9.72 -11.49
C ASN A 155 17.01 -9.45 -10.04
N PHE A 156 15.98 -8.62 -9.89
CA PHE A 156 15.26 -8.42 -8.64
C PHE A 156 13.90 -9.12 -8.76
N LEU A 157 13.66 -10.11 -7.90
CA LEU A 157 12.52 -11.05 -8.04
C LEU A 157 11.44 -10.89 -6.96
N LYS A 158 11.60 -9.99 -5.97
CA LYS A 158 10.63 -9.86 -4.87
C LYS A 158 9.20 -9.51 -5.32
N ASN A 159 9.06 -8.85 -6.48
CA ASN A 159 7.76 -8.48 -7.05
C ASN A 159 7.15 -9.56 -7.95
N PHE A 160 7.98 -10.47 -8.46
CA PHE A 160 7.57 -11.42 -9.49
C PHE A 160 6.69 -12.52 -8.90
N ASP A 161 5.45 -12.62 -9.37
CA ASP A 161 4.52 -13.67 -8.98
C ASP A 161 3.59 -14.02 -10.15
N LEU A 162 3.83 -15.18 -10.75
CA LEU A 162 2.94 -15.81 -11.74
C LEU A 162 2.39 -17.16 -11.25
N ASN A 163 2.52 -17.49 -9.95
CA ASN A 163 2.03 -18.76 -9.40
C ASN A 163 0.53 -18.97 -9.61
N TRP A 164 -0.22 -17.89 -9.82
CA TRP A 164 -1.66 -17.96 -10.10
C TRP A 164 -1.98 -18.64 -11.43
N THR A 165 -1.04 -18.73 -12.39
CA THR A 165 -1.26 -19.43 -13.69
C THR A 165 -1.40 -20.94 -13.52
N ASP A 166 -0.85 -21.50 -12.43
CA ASP A 166 -0.87 -22.92 -12.11
C ASP A 166 -1.96 -23.30 -11.09
N ASP A 167 -2.87 -22.39 -10.75
CA ASP A 167 -3.91 -22.65 -9.75
C ASP A 167 -5.00 -23.59 -10.27
N GLU A 168 -4.88 -24.88 -9.94
CA GLU A 168 -5.83 -25.92 -10.30
C GLU A 168 -7.23 -25.73 -9.67
N ASN A 169 -7.36 -24.91 -8.62
CA ASN A 169 -8.68 -24.57 -8.07
C ASN A 169 -9.46 -23.65 -9.02
N ILE A 170 -8.78 -22.88 -9.84
CA ILE A 170 -9.35 -21.92 -10.80
C ILE A 170 -9.32 -22.51 -12.22
N PHE A 171 -8.17 -23.00 -12.67
CA PHE A 171 -7.97 -23.40 -14.06
C PHE A 171 -8.06 -24.92 -14.26
N THR A 172 -8.41 -25.29 -15.50
CA THR A 172 -8.24 -26.65 -16.01
C THR A 172 -6.84 -26.79 -16.60
N LYS A 173 -6.34 -28.04 -16.65
CA LYS A 173 -4.98 -28.35 -17.11
C LYS A 173 -4.65 -27.74 -18.49
N ASN A 174 -5.57 -27.78 -19.43
CA ASN A 174 -5.37 -27.23 -20.78
C ASN A 174 -5.24 -25.67 -20.78
N VAL A 175 -5.87 -24.98 -19.85
CA VAL A 175 -5.68 -23.51 -19.68
C VAL A 175 -4.32 -23.23 -19.07
N ILE A 176 -3.93 -23.98 -18.02
CA ILE A 176 -2.60 -23.90 -17.40
C ILE A 176 -1.50 -24.09 -18.45
N GLU A 177 -1.59 -25.15 -19.24
CA GLU A 177 -0.62 -25.45 -20.32
C GLU A 177 -0.50 -24.29 -21.33
N LYS A 178 -1.63 -23.65 -21.70
CA LYS A 178 -1.60 -22.48 -22.60
C LYS A 178 -0.97 -21.25 -21.96
N LEU A 179 -1.29 -20.95 -20.70
CA LEU A 179 -0.70 -19.79 -19.99
C LEU A 179 0.81 -19.97 -19.84
N ASN A 180 1.27 -21.15 -19.42
CA ASN A 180 2.69 -21.46 -19.28
C ASN A 180 3.42 -21.41 -20.64
N PHE A 181 2.80 -21.93 -21.70
CA PHE A 181 3.37 -21.84 -23.05
C PHE A 181 3.54 -20.38 -23.50
N ILE A 182 2.59 -19.49 -23.18
CA ILE A 182 2.68 -18.07 -23.51
C ILE A 182 3.78 -17.40 -22.68
N GLU A 183 3.94 -17.72 -21.39
CA GLU A 183 5.01 -17.21 -20.57
C GLU A 183 6.39 -17.57 -21.14
N GLU A 184 6.58 -18.84 -21.50
CA GLU A 184 7.83 -19.35 -22.07
C GLU A 184 8.14 -18.73 -23.44
N ASN A 185 7.10 -18.37 -24.22
CA ASN A 185 7.21 -17.84 -25.58
C ASN A 185 6.69 -16.39 -25.69
N ARG A 186 6.90 -15.62 -24.63
CA ARG A 186 6.39 -14.25 -24.49
C ARG A 186 6.96 -13.25 -25.47
N GLN A 187 6.29 -12.12 -25.61
CA GLN A 187 6.82 -10.97 -26.36
C GLN A 187 8.05 -10.37 -25.65
N THR A 188 9.22 -10.46 -26.28
CA THR A 188 10.49 -9.87 -25.76
C THR A 188 10.91 -8.60 -26.50
N GLY A 189 10.28 -8.29 -27.62
CA GLY A 189 10.57 -7.09 -28.43
C GLY A 189 9.74 -5.87 -28.03
N THR A 190 9.53 -4.99 -29.01
CA THR A 190 8.75 -3.76 -28.81
C THR A 190 7.32 -4.07 -28.35
N GLN A 191 6.92 -3.39 -27.29
CA GLN A 191 5.58 -3.46 -26.72
C GLN A 191 4.72 -2.31 -27.24
N TYR A 192 3.45 -2.59 -27.58
CA TYR A 192 2.50 -1.55 -28.02
C TYR A 192 2.05 -0.66 -26.86
N TYR A 193 1.80 -1.26 -25.68
CA TYR A 193 1.22 -0.56 -24.54
C TYR A 193 2.24 0.10 -23.61
N VAL A 194 3.50 -0.28 -23.66
CA VAL A 194 4.54 0.22 -22.76
C VAL A 194 5.88 0.32 -23.46
N ASN A 195 6.65 1.37 -23.15
CA ASN A 195 8.06 1.46 -23.51
C ASN A 195 8.85 2.18 -22.41
N SER A 196 10.18 2.07 -22.45
CA SER A 196 11.06 2.84 -21.58
C SER A 196 11.33 4.21 -22.19
N ILE A 197 11.37 5.25 -21.34
CA ILE A 197 11.80 6.59 -21.73
C ILE A 197 13.34 6.60 -21.74
N PRO A 198 13.99 6.96 -22.87
CA PRO A 198 15.44 7.03 -22.95
C PRO A 198 16.04 7.90 -21.83
N ASN A 199 17.22 7.52 -21.33
CA ASN A 199 18.00 8.20 -20.30
C ASN A 199 17.40 8.25 -18.89
N THR A 200 16.10 7.99 -18.71
CA THR A 200 15.45 8.02 -17.40
C THR A 200 15.01 6.64 -16.92
N ASN A 201 14.96 5.67 -17.83
CA ASN A 201 14.48 4.30 -17.61
C ASN A 201 13.05 4.21 -17.01
N GLN A 202 12.33 5.33 -16.93
CA GLN A 202 10.93 5.37 -16.57
C GLN A 202 10.10 4.63 -17.62
N ILE A 203 9.05 3.94 -17.21
CA ILE A 203 8.08 3.42 -18.15
C ILE A 203 7.16 4.54 -18.63
N ASN A 204 6.82 4.49 -19.91
CA ASN A 204 5.81 5.30 -20.54
C ASN A 204 4.70 4.36 -21.03
N LEU A 205 3.51 4.55 -20.47
CA LEU A 205 2.31 3.85 -20.87
C LEU A 205 1.62 4.60 -21.99
N LYS A 206 1.27 3.89 -23.05
CA LYS A 206 0.75 4.49 -24.27
C LYS A 206 -0.34 3.61 -24.89
N ASN A 207 -1.06 4.19 -25.85
CA ASN A 207 -2.08 3.49 -26.64
C ASN A 207 -3.23 2.88 -25.81
N GLU A 208 -3.44 3.37 -24.59
CA GLU A 208 -4.61 3.03 -23.80
C GLU A 208 -5.81 3.87 -24.26
N ILE A 209 -6.98 3.25 -24.30
CA ILE A 209 -8.22 3.98 -24.59
C ILE A 209 -8.54 4.88 -23.40
N ILE A 210 -8.76 6.15 -23.65
CA ILE A 210 -9.16 7.11 -22.63
C ILE A 210 -10.68 7.23 -22.67
N TYR A 211 -11.30 6.83 -21.57
CA TYR A 211 -12.74 7.01 -21.36
C TYR A 211 -12.98 8.36 -20.69
N ASN A 212 -13.69 9.24 -21.39
CA ASN A 212 -13.94 10.62 -20.93
C ASN A 212 -15.24 10.79 -20.14
N GLU A 213 -15.97 9.72 -19.93
CA GLU A 213 -17.22 9.74 -19.18
C GLU A 213 -16.95 9.88 -17.68
N ASN A 214 -17.59 10.85 -17.04
CA ASN A 214 -17.45 11.07 -15.61
C ASN A 214 -17.98 9.90 -14.75
N PHE A 215 -18.97 9.18 -15.27
CA PHE A 215 -19.57 8.02 -14.64
C PHE A 215 -19.91 6.96 -15.71
N PRO A 216 -18.93 6.19 -16.18
CA PRO A 216 -19.13 5.20 -17.23
C PRO A 216 -19.89 3.96 -16.73
N GLU A 217 -20.32 3.12 -17.69
CA GLU A 217 -20.92 1.83 -17.39
C GLU A 217 -19.99 0.92 -16.57
N ILE A 218 -20.60 -0.04 -15.86
CA ILE A 218 -19.89 -0.93 -14.93
C ILE A 218 -18.70 -1.66 -15.57
N ASN A 219 -18.83 -2.13 -16.81
CA ASN A 219 -17.74 -2.86 -17.49
C ASN A 219 -16.54 -1.95 -17.79
N ILE A 220 -16.78 -0.68 -18.09
CA ILE A 220 -15.71 0.32 -18.26
C ILE A 220 -15.06 0.64 -16.92
N ARG A 221 -15.85 0.80 -15.84
CA ARG A 221 -15.30 1.01 -14.49
C ARG A 221 -14.42 -0.17 -14.05
N LEU A 222 -14.85 -1.41 -14.31
CA LEU A 222 -14.04 -2.60 -14.05
C LEU A 222 -12.78 -2.64 -14.92
N THR A 223 -12.87 -2.22 -16.20
CA THR A 223 -11.69 -2.12 -17.08
C THR A 223 -10.66 -1.14 -16.53
N GLU A 224 -11.08 0.03 -16.01
CA GLU A 224 -10.17 1.00 -15.37
C GLU A 224 -9.53 0.44 -14.09
N LEU A 225 -10.30 -0.27 -13.25
CA LEU A 225 -9.78 -1.00 -12.09
C LEU A 225 -8.72 -2.03 -12.52
N PHE A 226 -9.03 -2.87 -13.51
CA PHE A 226 -8.16 -3.94 -13.98
C PHE A 226 -6.89 -3.40 -14.65
N ARG A 227 -7.01 -2.28 -15.37
CA ARG A 227 -5.87 -1.58 -15.95
C ARG A 227 -4.91 -1.11 -14.86
N TYR A 228 -5.41 -0.39 -13.85
CA TYR A 228 -4.59 0.11 -12.75
C TYR A 228 -3.96 -1.05 -11.96
N TRP A 229 -4.75 -2.08 -11.65
CA TRP A 229 -4.26 -3.24 -10.92
C TRP A 229 -3.09 -3.91 -11.65
N ASN A 230 -3.22 -4.12 -12.96
CA ASN A 230 -2.17 -4.73 -13.78
C ASN A 230 -0.94 -3.82 -13.97
N LEU A 231 -1.12 -2.49 -13.97
CA LEU A 231 0.02 -1.57 -14.00
C LEU A 231 0.88 -1.70 -12.74
N VAL A 232 0.26 -1.77 -11.59
CA VAL A 232 0.97 -2.00 -10.33
C VAL A 232 1.57 -3.41 -10.30
N GLU A 233 0.82 -4.43 -10.75
CA GLU A 233 1.27 -5.83 -10.78
C GLU A 233 2.59 -6.00 -11.52
N TYR A 234 2.72 -5.37 -12.69
CA TYR A 234 3.86 -5.59 -13.58
C TYR A 234 4.93 -4.51 -13.52
N PHE A 235 4.64 -3.29 -13.08
CA PHE A 235 5.54 -2.15 -13.25
C PHE A 235 5.78 -1.30 -11.99
N PHE A 236 5.13 -1.58 -10.88
CA PHE A 236 5.44 -0.91 -9.61
C PHE A 236 6.54 -1.68 -8.88
N PRO A 237 7.72 -1.08 -8.61
CA PRO A 237 8.89 -1.80 -8.10
C PRO A 237 8.74 -2.31 -6.66
N TYR A 238 7.72 -1.85 -5.94
CA TYR A 238 7.57 -2.10 -4.51
C TYR A 238 6.23 -2.74 -4.12
N LYS A 239 5.60 -3.45 -5.07
CA LYS A 239 4.33 -4.17 -4.83
C LYS A 239 4.38 -5.09 -3.60
N TYR A 240 5.53 -5.70 -3.32
CA TYR A 240 5.76 -6.56 -2.16
C TYR A 240 5.74 -5.83 -0.81
N GLN A 241 5.75 -4.48 -0.80
CA GLN A 241 5.74 -3.65 0.41
C GLN A 241 4.38 -3.03 0.73
N THR A 242 3.36 -3.22 -0.10
CA THR A 242 2.03 -2.69 0.18
C THR A 242 1.43 -3.32 1.44
N ASP A 243 0.66 -2.56 2.22
CA ASP A 243 0.04 -3.02 3.47
C ASP A 243 -0.87 -4.24 3.25
N LEU A 244 -1.60 -4.25 2.14
CA LEU A 244 -2.37 -5.40 1.67
C LEU A 244 -1.61 -6.10 0.56
N LYS A 245 -1.65 -7.43 0.53
CA LYS A 245 -1.20 -8.18 -0.65
C LYS A 245 -1.97 -7.69 -1.87
N TRP A 246 -1.28 -7.48 -2.99
CA TRP A 246 -1.90 -6.84 -4.15
C TRP A 246 -3.09 -7.63 -4.72
N ASN A 247 -3.08 -8.96 -4.60
CA ASN A 247 -4.24 -9.81 -4.91
C ASN A 247 -5.45 -9.52 -4.00
N ASP A 248 -5.24 -9.20 -2.73
CA ASP A 248 -6.33 -8.88 -1.80
C ASP A 248 -6.93 -7.50 -2.09
N VAL A 249 -6.12 -6.57 -2.61
CA VAL A 249 -6.64 -5.29 -3.13
C VAL A 249 -7.63 -5.52 -4.28
N LEU A 250 -7.34 -6.45 -5.20
CA LEU A 250 -8.27 -6.77 -6.29
C LEU A 250 -9.60 -7.32 -5.76
N LYS A 251 -9.53 -8.26 -4.80
CA LYS A 251 -10.71 -8.84 -4.15
C LYS A 251 -11.58 -7.81 -3.44
N GLU A 252 -10.96 -6.83 -2.77
CA GLU A 252 -11.65 -5.74 -2.09
C GLU A 252 -12.28 -4.76 -3.08
N MET A 253 -11.55 -4.42 -4.15
CA MET A 253 -11.97 -3.34 -5.05
C MET A 253 -12.98 -3.78 -6.11
N ILE A 254 -13.03 -5.05 -6.52
CA ILE A 254 -14.08 -5.54 -7.45
C ILE A 254 -15.48 -5.24 -6.93
N PRO A 255 -15.92 -5.73 -5.75
CA PRO A 255 -17.26 -5.41 -5.23
C PRO A 255 -17.44 -3.91 -4.95
N ARG A 256 -16.37 -3.19 -4.58
CA ARG A 256 -16.41 -1.73 -4.42
C ARG A 256 -16.78 -1.04 -5.73
N PHE A 257 -16.18 -1.44 -6.87
CA PHE A 257 -16.45 -0.87 -8.19
C PHE A 257 -17.79 -1.31 -8.77
N GLN A 258 -18.24 -2.53 -8.49
CA GLN A 258 -19.55 -3.03 -8.91
C GLN A 258 -20.72 -2.25 -8.26
N ASN A 259 -20.57 -1.86 -6.98
CA ASN A 259 -21.64 -1.27 -6.19
C ASN A 259 -21.69 0.26 -6.25
N ILE A 260 -20.86 0.92 -7.08
CA ILE A 260 -20.85 2.38 -7.27
C ILE A 260 -22.16 2.84 -7.94
N LYS A 261 -22.79 3.87 -7.38
CA LYS A 261 -24.11 4.36 -7.81
C LYS A 261 -24.08 5.70 -8.52
N ASN A 262 -22.99 6.47 -8.37
CA ASN A 262 -22.89 7.83 -8.93
C ASN A 262 -21.42 8.24 -9.17
N GLU A 263 -21.24 9.35 -9.89
CA GLU A 263 -19.93 9.92 -10.21
C GLU A 263 -19.06 10.12 -8.96
N THR A 264 -19.63 10.70 -7.90
CA THR A 264 -18.88 11.00 -6.68
C THR A 264 -18.28 9.74 -6.06
N GLU A 265 -19.08 8.67 -5.92
CA GLU A 265 -18.60 7.39 -5.41
C GLU A 265 -17.52 6.77 -6.32
N TYR A 266 -17.64 6.94 -7.64
CA TYR A 266 -16.64 6.47 -8.59
C TYR A 266 -15.31 7.17 -8.42
N GLN A 267 -15.32 8.50 -8.32
CA GLN A 267 -14.09 9.28 -8.14
C GLN A 267 -13.41 8.94 -6.79
N PHE A 268 -14.20 8.73 -5.74
CA PHE A 268 -13.66 8.26 -4.45
C PHE A 268 -13.10 6.84 -4.51
N ALA A 269 -13.75 5.93 -5.23
CA ALA A 269 -13.23 4.57 -5.40
C ALA A 269 -11.89 4.54 -6.17
N LEU A 270 -11.72 5.41 -7.17
CA LEU A 270 -10.45 5.58 -7.88
C LEU A 270 -9.35 6.15 -6.96
N LEU A 271 -9.66 7.16 -6.15
CA LEU A 271 -8.71 7.69 -5.17
C LEU A 271 -8.34 6.64 -4.11
N GLU A 272 -9.34 5.88 -3.62
CA GLU A 272 -9.14 4.79 -2.67
C GLU A 272 -8.22 3.72 -3.27
N LEU A 273 -8.44 3.31 -4.53
CA LEU A 273 -7.59 2.38 -5.26
C LEU A 273 -6.15 2.88 -5.38
N VAL A 274 -5.94 4.15 -5.75
CA VAL A 274 -4.61 4.76 -5.86
C VAL A 274 -3.90 4.81 -4.50
N THR A 275 -4.64 4.97 -3.41
CA THR A 275 -4.07 4.99 -2.05
C THR A 275 -3.52 3.62 -1.63
N LYS A 276 -4.05 2.51 -2.19
CA LYS A 276 -3.63 1.13 -1.84
C LYS A 276 -2.19 0.76 -2.23
N VAL A 277 -1.50 1.58 -3.04
CA VAL A 277 -0.09 1.32 -3.37
C VAL A 277 0.89 1.76 -2.27
N ASP A 278 0.41 2.46 -1.24
CA ASP A 278 1.21 2.96 -0.12
C ASP A 278 2.48 3.70 -0.57
N ASP A 279 2.31 4.59 -1.55
CA ASP A 279 3.39 5.35 -2.18
C ASP A 279 3.14 6.87 -2.06
N SER A 280 4.15 7.61 -1.56
CA SER A 280 4.06 9.07 -1.39
C SER A 280 4.10 9.83 -2.73
N HIS A 281 4.51 9.21 -3.82
CA HIS A 281 4.40 9.77 -5.16
C HIS A 281 2.99 9.60 -5.74
N ALA A 282 2.25 8.57 -5.30
CA ALA A 282 0.95 8.26 -5.86
C ALA A 282 -0.02 9.43 -5.66
N SER A 283 -0.77 9.75 -6.71
CA SER A 283 -1.73 10.84 -6.68
C SER A 283 -2.88 10.61 -7.64
N TYR A 284 -4.06 11.04 -7.26
CA TYR A 284 -5.24 11.08 -8.11
C TYR A 284 -6.01 12.37 -7.83
N TYR A 285 -6.22 13.18 -8.85
CA TYR A 285 -6.92 14.46 -8.72
C TYR A 285 -8.26 14.41 -9.43
N SER A 286 -9.31 14.85 -8.75
CA SER A 286 -10.63 15.05 -9.33
C SER A 286 -11.31 16.26 -8.70
N LYS A 287 -11.81 17.16 -9.57
CA LYS A 287 -12.60 18.31 -9.13
C LYS A 287 -13.81 17.91 -8.31
N LYS A 288 -14.43 16.76 -8.66
CA LYS A 288 -15.58 16.22 -7.92
C LYS A 288 -15.24 15.84 -6.47
N ILE A 289 -14.05 15.28 -6.26
CA ILE A 289 -13.54 14.98 -4.91
C ILE A 289 -13.30 16.29 -4.15
N GLU A 290 -12.67 17.29 -4.79
CA GLU A 290 -12.45 18.59 -4.15
C GLU A 290 -13.76 19.26 -3.71
N GLU A 291 -14.76 19.31 -4.60
CA GLU A 291 -16.09 19.84 -4.31
C GLU A 291 -16.77 19.09 -3.16
N SER A 292 -16.58 17.78 -3.10
CA SER A 292 -17.16 16.92 -2.05
C SER A 292 -16.51 17.14 -0.69
N PHE A 293 -15.21 17.36 -0.64
CA PHE A 293 -14.49 17.69 0.59
C PHE A 293 -14.73 19.14 1.05
N GLY A 294 -15.08 20.02 0.11
CA GLY A 294 -15.33 21.43 0.35
C GLY A 294 -14.30 22.36 -0.28
N LEU A 295 -14.76 23.56 -0.63
CA LEU A 295 -13.98 24.61 -1.29
C LEU A 295 -13.68 25.80 -0.36
N GLN A 296 -14.09 25.72 0.89
CA GLN A 296 -13.81 26.69 1.94
C GLN A 296 -12.71 26.15 2.85
N TYR A 297 -11.90 27.05 3.42
CA TYR A 297 -10.74 26.73 4.24
C TYR A 297 -10.65 27.67 5.43
N LEU A 298 -10.01 27.21 6.51
CA LEU A 298 -9.55 28.13 7.55
C LEU A 298 -8.35 28.95 7.05
N PRO A 299 -8.25 30.23 7.45
CA PRO A 299 -7.14 31.11 7.07
C PRO A 299 -5.88 30.86 7.92
N THR A 300 -5.52 29.59 8.10
CA THR A 300 -4.42 29.21 8.99
C THR A 300 -3.46 28.24 8.32
N LYS A 301 -2.20 28.26 8.74
CA LYS A 301 -1.23 27.19 8.53
C LYS A 301 -0.98 26.49 9.87
N VAL A 302 -0.98 25.17 9.85
CA VAL A 302 -0.72 24.36 11.04
C VAL A 302 0.48 23.45 10.81
N LYS A 303 1.08 23.02 11.91
CA LYS A 303 2.01 21.89 11.99
C LYS A 303 1.48 20.85 12.96
N PHE A 304 1.87 19.62 12.77
CA PHE A 304 1.51 18.50 13.64
C PHE A 304 2.69 18.16 14.55
N ALA A 305 2.46 18.19 15.85
CA ALA A 305 3.42 17.81 16.88
C ALA A 305 2.67 17.19 18.06
N ASP A 306 3.24 16.15 18.67
CA ASP A 306 2.68 15.47 19.85
C ASP A 306 1.20 15.06 19.67
N ASN A 307 0.84 14.59 18.47
CA ASN A 307 -0.54 14.26 18.04
C ASN A 307 -1.54 15.44 18.09
N LYS A 308 -1.06 16.67 18.02
CA LYS A 308 -1.85 17.91 18.05
C LYS A 308 -1.58 18.75 16.81
N LEU A 309 -2.55 19.55 16.40
CA LEU A 309 -2.38 20.58 15.37
C LEU A 309 -2.11 21.92 16.04
N VAL A 310 -0.97 22.53 15.75
CA VAL A 310 -0.57 23.85 16.30
C VAL A 310 -0.65 24.88 15.19
N ILE A 311 -1.32 26.00 15.41
CA ILE A 311 -1.39 27.13 14.47
C ILE A 311 -0.01 27.81 14.43
N THR A 312 0.60 27.84 13.25
CA THR A 312 1.93 28.44 13.04
C THR A 312 1.89 29.71 12.19
N HIS A 313 0.76 29.96 11.52
CA HIS A 313 0.58 31.17 10.72
C HIS A 313 -0.92 31.47 10.52
N LEU A 314 -1.27 32.75 10.48
CA LEU A 314 -2.61 33.25 10.13
C LEU A 314 -2.51 34.02 8.81
N TYR A 315 -3.32 33.62 7.83
CA TYR A 315 -3.36 34.33 6.56
C TYR A 315 -4.25 35.56 6.64
N GLU A 316 -3.80 36.66 6.07
CA GLU A 316 -4.66 37.80 5.77
C GLU A 316 -5.73 37.43 4.74
N ASN A 317 -6.83 38.15 4.73
CA ASN A 317 -7.90 37.93 3.78
C ASN A 317 -8.42 39.21 3.17
N LYS A 318 -8.89 39.14 1.91
CA LYS A 318 -9.41 40.28 1.14
C LYS A 318 -10.72 40.84 1.68
N LEU A 319 -11.40 40.09 2.56
CA LEU A 319 -12.69 40.49 3.13
C LEU A 319 -12.53 41.19 4.48
N ASN A 320 -11.31 41.40 4.96
CA ASN A 320 -10.98 42.01 6.26
C ASN A 320 -11.69 41.34 7.45
N LEU A 321 -11.98 40.03 7.36
CA LEU A 321 -12.57 39.28 8.45
C LEU A 321 -11.53 39.10 9.58
N LYS A 322 -11.99 39.31 10.81
CA LYS A 322 -11.19 39.02 12.01
C LYS A 322 -11.49 37.62 12.50
N TYR A 323 -10.48 36.96 13.02
CA TYR A 323 -10.56 35.62 13.59
C TYR A 323 -10.12 35.66 15.05
N ASP A 324 -10.85 34.95 15.91
CA ASP A 324 -10.39 34.71 17.29
C ASP A 324 -9.44 33.52 17.33
N LEU A 325 -8.29 33.66 16.66
CA LEU A 325 -7.20 32.66 16.63
C LEU A 325 -5.87 33.36 16.84
N GLU A 326 -4.96 32.68 17.58
CA GLU A 326 -3.59 33.14 17.81
C GLU A 326 -2.59 32.11 17.27
N ILE A 327 -1.40 32.57 16.86
CA ILE A 327 -0.26 31.68 16.60
C ILE A 327 0.09 31.00 17.93
N GLY A 328 0.26 29.66 17.89
CA GLY A 328 0.49 28.85 19.09
C GLY A 328 -0.77 28.20 19.67
N ASP A 329 -1.97 28.53 19.17
CA ASP A 329 -3.19 27.79 19.54
C ASP A 329 -3.07 26.33 19.13
N ILE A 330 -3.50 25.43 20.01
CA ILE A 330 -3.54 23.99 19.77
C ILE A 330 -4.97 23.60 19.45
N ILE A 331 -5.23 23.08 18.25
CA ILE A 331 -6.55 22.62 17.85
C ILE A 331 -6.74 21.19 18.33
N THR A 332 -7.75 20.95 19.16
CA THR A 332 -8.09 19.64 19.73
C THR A 332 -9.29 18.99 19.06
N LYS A 333 -10.28 19.80 18.61
CA LYS A 333 -11.45 19.32 17.85
C LYS A 333 -11.86 20.31 16.76
N ILE A 334 -12.48 19.76 15.71
CA ILE A 334 -13.08 20.50 14.60
C ILE A 334 -14.51 19.96 14.41
N ASP A 335 -15.53 20.82 14.54
CA ASP A 335 -16.95 20.43 14.49
C ASP A 335 -17.23 19.18 15.35
N ASN A 336 -16.79 19.20 16.62
CA ASN A 336 -16.90 18.14 17.63
C ASN A 336 -16.13 16.84 17.32
N LYS A 337 -15.38 16.74 16.23
CA LYS A 337 -14.52 15.59 15.92
C LYS A 337 -13.09 15.87 16.40
N THR A 338 -12.51 14.91 17.09
CA THR A 338 -11.09 14.95 17.46
C THR A 338 -10.21 14.85 16.21
N ILE A 339 -8.98 15.34 16.32
CA ILE A 339 -8.00 15.25 15.22
C ILE A 339 -7.77 13.79 14.81
N SER A 340 -7.74 12.86 15.78
CA SER A 340 -7.58 11.42 15.50
C SER A 340 -8.75 10.83 14.70
N GLU A 341 -10.00 11.20 15.00
CA GLU A 341 -11.17 10.77 14.24
C GLU A 341 -11.15 11.29 12.81
N ILE A 342 -10.68 12.52 12.61
CA ILE A 342 -10.53 13.11 11.28
C ILE A 342 -9.44 12.37 10.49
N ILE A 343 -8.30 12.08 11.11
CA ILE A 343 -7.23 11.29 10.49
C ILE A 343 -7.75 9.93 10.07
N GLU A 344 -8.43 9.22 10.96
CA GLU A 344 -8.96 7.88 10.70
C GLU A 344 -9.94 7.86 9.53
N PHE A 345 -10.80 8.86 9.44
CA PHE A 345 -11.77 9.00 8.35
C PHE A 345 -11.12 9.25 6.99
N TYR A 346 -10.11 10.14 6.93
CA TYR A 346 -9.50 10.55 5.66
C TYR A 346 -8.31 9.69 5.22
N LYS A 347 -7.69 8.90 6.11
CA LYS A 347 -6.45 8.17 5.79
C LYS A 347 -6.53 7.29 4.54
N LYS A 348 -7.70 6.75 4.21
CA LYS A 348 -7.95 5.90 3.03
C LYS A 348 -8.00 6.69 1.70
N TYR A 349 -7.99 8.02 1.76
CA TYR A 349 -7.99 8.91 0.61
C TYR A 349 -6.67 9.67 0.45
N VAL A 350 -5.67 9.35 1.25
CA VAL A 350 -4.39 10.06 1.28
C VAL A 350 -3.26 9.10 0.96
N PRO A 351 -2.78 9.04 -0.30
CA PRO A 351 -1.61 8.23 -0.65
C PRO A 351 -0.39 8.69 0.16
N ALA A 352 0.33 7.73 0.73
CA ALA A 352 1.56 8.01 1.49
C ALA A 352 2.31 6.72 1.79
N SER A 353 3.63 6.77 1.76
CA SER A 353 4.50 5.64 2.05
C SER A 353 4.61 5.34 3.55
N ASN A 354 4.41 6.35 4.43
CA ASN A 354 4.44 6.18 5.87
C ASN A 354 3.48 7.16 6.58
N TYR A 355 3.32 6.99 7.89
CA TYR A 355 2.37 7.77 8.69
C TYR A 355 2.71 9.27 8.73
N ASN A 356 3.97 9.64 8.88
CA ASN A 356 4.37 11.05 8.97
C ASN A 356 4.01 11.81 7.69
N VAL A 357 4.23 11.16 6.54
CA VAL A 357 3.85 11.70 5.23
C VAL A 357 2.34 11.75 5.04
N LYS A 358 1.61 10.77 5.56
CA LYS A 358 0.14 10.79 5.52
C LYS A 358 -0.41 12.04 6.21
N ILE A 359 0.08 12.34 7.40
CA ILE A 359 -0.29 13.56 8.15
C ILE A 359 0.15 14.82 7.40
N ARG A 360 1.40 14.86 6.89
CA ARG A 360 1.90 15.96 6.05
C ARG A 360 0.97 16.22 4.86
N ASN A 361 0.59 15.17 4.13
CA ASN A 361 -0.28 15.29 2.96
C ASN A 361 -1.69 15.75 3.35
N MET A 362 -2.23 15.29 4.48
CA MET A 362 -3.50 15.77 5.01
C MET A 362 -3.46 17.28 5.31
N ILE A 363 -2.34 17.77 5.87
CA ILE A 363 -2.14 19.20 6.12
C ILE A 363 -2.01 19.97 4.81
N TYR A 364 -1.19 19.52 3.87
CA TYR A 364 -0.98 20.19 2.59
C TYR A 364 -2.22 20.27 1.72
N GLN A 365 -3.06 19.24 1.75
CA GLN A 365 -4.33 19.18 1.04
C GLN A 365 -5.49 19.78 1.86
N ASN A 366 -5.21 20.33 3.04
CA ASN A 366 -6.17 20.92 3.96
C ASN A 366 -7.32 19.99 4.39
N PHE A 367 -7.12 18.69 4.46
CA PHE A 367 -8.18 17.75 4.85
C PHE A 367 -8.80 18.05 6.23
N PHE A 368 -8.05 18.66 7.12
CA PHE A 368 -8.54 19.05 8.44
C PHE A 368 -9.56 20.21 8.38
N PHE A 369 -9.40 21.12 7.40
CA PHE A 369 -10.12 22.39 7.39
C PHE A 369 -10.98 22.61 6.15
N ARG A 370 -11.01 21.65 5.22
CA ARG A 370 -11.88 21.73 4.04
C ARG A 370 -13.33 21.53 4.44
N THR A 371 -14.21 22.42 3.98
CA THR A 371 -15.63 22.35 4.26
C THR A 371 -16.42 23.11 3.18
N ASN A 372 -17.74 22.88 3.13
CA ASN A 372 -18.69 23.72 2.39
C ASN A 372 -19.48 24.65 3.34
N ASN A 373 -19.22 24.60 4.64
CA ASN A 373 -19.85 25.45 5.64
C ASN A 373 -19.17 26.84 5.64
N GLU A 374 -19.93 27.87 5.99
CA GLU A 374 -19.41 29.24 6.15
C GLU A 374 -18.54 29.40 7.40
N PHE A 375 -18.65 28.48 8.36
CA PHE A 375 -17.93 28.50 9.63
C PHE A 375 -17.50 27.09 10.00
N LEU A 376 -16.39 27.00 10.76
CA LEU A 376 -16.00 25.82 11.51
C LEU A 376 -15.97 26.16 13.01
N ASN A 377 -16.41 25.23 13.85
CA ASN A 377 -16.28 25.34 15.29
C ASN A 377 -15.01 24.60 15.73
N LEU A 378 -14.09 25.31 16.33
CA LEU A 378 -12.84 24.74 16.82
C LEU A 378 -12.85 24.70 18.36
N GLU A 379 -12.50 23.56 18.92
CA GLU A 379 -12.05 23.49 20.30
C GLU A 379 -10.53 23.67 20.29
N ILE A 380 -10.04 24.70 20.95
CA ILE A 380 -8.61 25.03 21.01
C ILE A 380 -8.12 25.11 22.45
N GLU A 381 -6.87 24.77 22.67
CA GLU A 381 -6.15 25.05 23.92
C GLU A 381 -5.27 26.27 23.69
N ARG A 382 -5.54 27.36 24.46
CA ARG A 382 -4.80 28.61 24.45
C ARG A 382 -4.30 28.90 25.88
N LYS A 383 -2.99 28.96 26.06
CA LYS A 383 -2.37 29.23 27.39
C LYS A 383 -2.91 28.34 28.53
N GLY A 384 -3.10 27.03 28.18
CA GLY A 384 -3.61 26.02 29.11
C GLY A 384 -5.12 26.05 29.39
N LYS A 385 -5.89 26.90 28.69
CA LYS A 385 -7.34 26.97 28.80
C LYS A 385 -7.98 26.42 27.50
N VAL A 386 -8.96 25.55 27.67
CA VAL A 386 -9.76 25.05 26.55
C VAL A 386 -10.91 26.01 26.27
N ILE A 387 -11.02 26.51 25.07
CA ILE A 387 -12.08 27.41 24.61
C ILE A 387 -12.65 26.92 23.26
N THR A 388 -13.90 27.27 23.00
CA THR A 388 -14.53 27.02 21.70
C THR A 388 -14.63 28.34 20.93
N VAL A 389 -14.15 28.32 19.69
CA VAL A 389 -14.18 29.47 18.79
C VAL A 389 -14.90 29.10 17.49
N LYS A 390 -15.75 30.02 17.01
CA LYS A 390 -16.41 29.90 15.70
C LYS A 390 -15.65 30.73 14.68
N VAL A 391 -15.03 30.06 13.71
CA VAL A 391 -14.13 30.69 12.74
C VAL A 391 -14.76 30.70 11.35
N PRO A 392 -14.88 31.86 10.67
CA PRO A 392 -15.36 31.91 9.31
C PRO A 392 -14.37 31.24 8.37
N THR A 393 -14.91 30.52 7.38
CA THR A 393 -14.14 29.85 6.34
C THR A 393 -14.10 30.70 5.07
N LEU A 394 -13.08 30.50 4.27
CA LEU A 394 -12.84 31.32 3.08
C LEU A 394 -12.48 30.45 1.88
N ASN A 395 -12.97 30.84 0.72
CA ASN A 395 -12.44 30.32 -0.53
C ASN A 395 -10.99 30.83 -0.73
N ASN A 396 -10.12 30.01 -1.32
CA ASN A 396 -8.73 30.33 -1.61
C ASN A 396 -8.54 31.68 -2.34
N LYS A 397 -9.50 32.09 -3.16
CA LYS A 397 -9.46 33.40 -3.88
C LYS A 397 -9.47 34.60 -2.93
N ASN A 398 -10.00 34.43 -1.73
CA ASN A 398 -10.10 35.45 -0.70
C ASN A 398 -8.94 35.41 0.31
N LEU A 399 -8.08 34.40 0.28
CA LEU A 399 -6.87 34.34 1.08
C LEU A 399 -5.74 35.13 0.43
N VAL A 400 -4.97 35.82 1.24
CA VAL A 400 -3.76 36.53 0.81
C VAL A 400 -2.58 35.66 1.20
N PHE A 401 -2.06 34.90 0.26
CA PHE A 401 -0.82 34.16 0.46
C PHE A 401 0.33 35.15 0.29
N GLN A 402 0.74 35.77 1.40
CA GLN A 402 1.96 36.56 1.37
C GLN A 402 3.12 35.67 1.00
N SER A 403 3.75 35.96 -0.15
CA SER A 403 5.11 35.50 -0.39
C SER A 403 5.96 36.15 0.70
N THR A 404 6.32 35.39 1.73
CA THR A 404 7.43 35.81 2.59
C THR A 404 8.65 35.86 1.69
N LYS A 405 8.93 37.03 1.14
CA LYS A 405 10.24 37.36 0.63
C LYS A 405 11.19 37.46 1.84
N ASN A 406 11.39 36.35 2.54
CA ASN A 406 12.63 36.19 3.25
C ASN A 406 13.63 35.93 2.13
N GLU A 407 14.51 36.87 1.91
CA GLU A 407 15.75 36.69 1.21
C GLU A 407 16.61 35.71 2.05
N ASP A 408 16.17 34.45 2.12
CA ASP A 408 16.96 33.41 2.72
C ASP A 408 18.28 33.35 1.96
N SER A 409 19.37 33.54 2.66
CA SER A 409 20.69 33.38 2.08
C SER A 409 20.85 31.94 1.57
N LYS A 410 21.37 31.78 0.34
CA LYS A 410 21.65 30.46 -0.26
C LYS A 410 22.61 29.65 0.64
N TRP A 411 23.60 30.35 1.22
CA TRP A 411 24.49 29.84 2.26
C TRP A 411 24.95 31.00 3.16
N LYS A 412 25.43 30.66 4.34
CA LYS A 412 26.00 31.62 5.31
C LYS A 412 26.94 30.90 6.26
N ILE A 413 27.80 31.66 6.90
CA ILE A 413 28.60 31.19 8.03
C ILE A 413 27.89 31.59 9.31
N LEU A 414 27.57 30.62 10.16
CA LEU A 414 27.04 30.77 11.49
C LEU A 414 28.18 30.93 12.51
N ASP A 415 27.83 31.23 13.75
CA ASP A 415 28.77 31.25 14.86
C ASP A 415 29.58 29.95 14.96
N ASN A 416 30.79 30.05 15.56
CA ASN A 416 31.71 28.92 15.70
C ASN A 416 32.25 28.32 14.39
N ASN A 417 32.26 29.11 13.33
CA ASN A 417 32.77 28.70 12.00
C ASN A 417 32.03 27.49 11.41
N ILE A 418 30.69 27.57 11.43
CA ILE A 418 29.78 26.55 10.89
C ILE A 418 29.18 27.09 9.59
N GLY A 419 29.37 26.39 8.46
CA GLY A 419 28.66 26.67 7.22
C GLY A 419 27.22 26.17 7.28
N PHE A 420 26.27 26.93 6.74
CA PHE A 420 24.87 26.52 6.56
C PHE A 420 24.49 26.73 5.11
N VAL A 421 23.87 25.72 4.50
CA VAL A 421 23.47 25.70 3.09
C VAL A 421 21.98 25.38 2.98
N ASN A 422 21.22 26.29 2.36
CA ASN A 422 19.82 26.06 2.03
C ASN A 422 19.73 25.39 0.66
N MET A 423 19.49 24.08 0.64
CA MET A 423 19.47 23.30 -0.60
C MET A 423 18.28 23.62 -1.51
N LYS A 424 17.22 24.27 -1.00
CA LYS A 424 16.04 24.66 -1.77
C LYS A 424 16.36 25.68 -2.86
N ILE A 425 17.28 26.61 -2.56
CA ILE A 425 17.56 27.77 -3.41
C ILE A 425 18.97 27.81 -3.94
N LEU A 426 19.83 26.84 -3.57
CA LEU A 426 21.17 26.70 -4.11
C LEU A 426 21.12 26.20 -5.55
N GLU A 427 21.52 27.02 -6.50
CA GLU A 427 21.57 26.66 -7.92
C GLU A 427 22.94 26.04 -8.28
N LYS A 428 23.04 25.39 -9.44
CA LYS A 428 24.28 24.73 -9.88
C LYS A 428 25.45 25.69 -10.04
N GLU A 429 25.17 26.88 -10.51
CA GLU A 429 26.12 27.96 -10.74
C GLU A 429 26.75 28.47 -9.42
N ASP A 430 26.03 28.33 -8.32
CA ASP A 430 26.45 28.79 -7.00
C ASP A 430 27.39 27.81 -6.30
N VAL A 431 27.43 26.53 -6.71
CA VAL A 431 28.09 25.46 -5.95
C VAL A 431 29.58 25.72 -5.74
N ASN A 432 30.29 26.16 -6.75
CA ASN A 432 31.75 26.44 -6.62
C ASN A 432 32.00 27.61 -5.68
N LYS A 433 31.19 28.70 -5.80
CA LYS A 433 31.32 29.86 -4.92
C LYS A 433 30.99 29.51 -3.47
N MET A 434 29.91 28.80 -3.26
CA MET A 434 29.51 28.28 -1.94
C MET A 434 30.66 27.46 -1.33
N TYR A 435 31.26 26.53 -2.10
CA TYR A 435 32.34 25.69 -1.61
C TYR A 435 33.58 26.50 -1.24
N GLU A 436 34.03 27.45 -2.08
CA GLU A 436 35.19 28.31 -1.80
C GLU A 436 35.01 29.12 -0.48
N GLU A 437 33.78 29.60 -0.22
CA GLU A 437 33.50 30.34 1.01
C GLU A 437 33.39 29.44 2.25
N LEU A 438 32.94 28.17 2.10
CA LEU A 438 32.71 27.26 3.21
C LEU A 438 33.79 26.22 3.46
N LYS A 439 34.75 26.01 2.53
CA LYS A 439 35.73 24.92 2.61
C LYS A 439 36.62 24.95 3.86
N ASN A 440 36.79 26.13 4.50
CA ASN A 440 37.55 26.32 5.73
C ASN A 440 36.69 26.27 7.02
N THR A 441 35.42 25.97 6.90
CA THR A 441 34.56 25.80 8.06
C THR A 441 34.82 24.46 8.75
N LYS A 442 34.51 24.34 10.05
CA LYS A 442 34.66 23.10 10.83
C LYS A 442 33.59 22.07 10.46
N THR A 443 32.42 22.55 10.11
CA THR A 443 31.24 21.73 9.75
C THR A 443 30.42 22.50 8.73
N ILE A 444 29.83 21.78 7.78
CA ILE A 444 28.80 22.33 6.88
C ILE A 444 27.47 21.61 7.18
N ILE A 445 26.44 22.40 7.42
CA ILE A 445 25.05 21.92 7.56
C ILE A 445 24.34 22.07 6.21
N PHE A 446 23.84 20.97 5.65
CA PHE A 446 22.99 20.95 4.46
C PHE A 446 21.53 20.79 4.88
N ASP A 447 20.69 21.82 4.68
CA ASP A 447 19.26 21.74 4.99
C ASP A 447 18.51 21.17 3.77
N ILE A 448 18.07 19.91 3.87
CA ILE A 448 17.28 19.19 2.86
C ILE A 448 15.84 18.97 3.35
N ARG A 449 15.36 19.70 4.31
CA ARG A 449 13.93 19.73 4.72
C ARG A 449 13.07 20.46 3.68
N ASN A 450 13.41 20.30 2.41
CA ASN A 450 12.82 20.97 1.24
C ASN A 450 13.20 20.19 -0.04
N TYR A 451 12.79 20.68 -1.21
CA TYR A 451 13.14 20.05 -2.50
C TYR A 451 14.35 20.77 -3.13
N PRO A 452 15.51 20.09 -3.29
CA PRO A 452 16.76 20.70 -3.76
C PRO A 452 16.78 20.88 -5.29
N LYS A 453 17.72 21.72 -5.78
CA LYS A 453 17.91 22.06 -7.19
C LYS A 453 18.87 21.12 -7.95
N GLY A 454 19.11 19.91 -7.45
CA GLY A 454 19.97 18.91 -8.12
C GLY A 454 21.46 19.17 -8.02
N THR A 455 21.91 19.82 -6.96
CA THR A 455 23.30 20.24 -6.74
C THR A 455 24.15 19.20 -6.00
N ALA A 456 23.54 18.19 -5.37
CA ALA A 456 24.23 17.25 -4.47
C ALA A 456 25.42 16.50 -5.12
N LYS A 457 25.29 16.08 -6.40
CA LYS A 457 26.39 15.42 -7.12
C LYS A 457 27.60 16.33 -7.28
N SER A 458 27.39 17.59 -7.68
CA SER A 458 28.47 18.59 -7.84
C SER A 458 29.09 18.91 -6.48
N ILE A 459 28.31 19.05 -5.44
CA ILE A 459 28.77 19.27 -4.07
C ILE A 459 29.65 18.10 -3.64
N MET A 460 29.21 16.85 -3.83
CA MET A 460 29.95 15.68 -3.39
C MET A 460 31.33 15.55 -4.06
N ASN A 461 31.45 15.91 -5.36
CA ASN A 461 32.69 15.92 -6.07
C ASN A 461 33.70 16.97 -5.55
N LEU A 462 33.20 18.06 -4.95
CA LEU A 462 34.04 19.06 -4.27
C LEU A 462 34.41 18.62 -2.85
N LEU A 463 33.46 17.96 -2.15
CA LEU A 463 33.68 17.51 -0.78
C LEU A 463 34.68 16.34 -0.69
N SER A 464 34.67 15.40 -1.65
CA SER A 464 35.39 14.13 -1.52
C SER A 464 36.18 13.77 -2.78
N ASN A 465 37.42 13.27 -2.57
CA ASN A 465 38.22 12.62 -3.60
C ASN A 465 38.13 11.09 -3.57
N LYS A 466 37.35 10.52 -2.69
CA LYS A 466 37.15 9.07 -2.58
C LYS A 466 35.87 8.66 -3.28
N PRO A 467 35.91 7.89 -4.38
CA PRO A 467 34.73 7.38 -5.04
C PRO A 467 33.96 6.39 -4.13
N ASN A 468 32.71 6.68 -3.89
CA ASN A 468 31.82 5.82 -3.14
C ASN A 468 30.49 5.64 -3.90
N GLN A 469 29.98 4.42 -3.89
CA GLN A 469 28.62 4.13 -4.38
C GLN A 469 27.60 4.60 -3.33
N PHE A 470 26.57 5.32 -3.79
CA PHE A 470 25.53 5.85 -2.89
C PHE A 470 24.18 5.13 -2.99
N CYS A 471 23.89 4.45 -4.11
CA CYS A 471 22.65 3.67 -4.27
C CYS A 471 22.82 2.53 -5.28
N ASP A 472 21.85 1.62 -5.28
CA ASP A 472 21.49 0.73 -6.36
C ASP A 472 20.10 1.09 -6.88
N ILE A 473 19.90 0.96 -8.20
CA ILE A 473 18.60 1.23 -8.84
C ILE A 473 18.12 -0.03 -9.56
N ILE A 474 16.82 -0.32 -9.42
CA ILE A 474 16.14 -1.33 -10.23
C ILE A 474 15.11 -0.66 -11.15
N LYS A 475 14.97 -1.24 -12.34
CA LYS A 475 14.01 -0.82 -13.36
C LYS A 475 13.19 -2.01 -13.88
N PRO A 476 11.98 -1.78 -14.40
CA PRO A 476 11.17 -2.84 -15.01
C PRO A 476 11.91 -3.50 -16.19
N ASP A 477 11.83 -4.82 -16.25
CA ASP A 477 12.25 -5.60 -17.43
C ASP A 477 11.06 -5.74 -18.39
N LEU A 478 11.05 -4.95 -19.46
CA LEU A 478 9.98 -4.98 -20.45
C LEU A 478 9.96 -6.25 -21.30
N SER A 479 11.04 -7.03 -21.30
CA SER A 479 11.09 -8.34 -21.95
C SER A 479 10.51 -9.46 -21.09
N TYR A 480 10.32 -9.18 -19.78
CA TYR A 480 9.68 -10.10 -18.85
C TYR A 480 8.90 -9.29 -17.79
N PRO A 481 7.69 -8.80 -18.12
CA PRO A 481 6.90 -7.96 -17.25
C PRO A 481 6.71 -8.55 -15.85
N GLY A 482 6.79 -7.72 -14.82
CA GLY A 482 6.78 -8.14 -13.41
C GLY A 482 8.17 -8.43 -12.84
N LYS A 483 9.20 -8.68 -13.68
CA LYS A 483 10.60 -8.71 -13.24
C LYS A 483 11.22 -7.33 -13.31
N PHE A 484 12.24 -7.13 -12.48
CA PHE A 484 13.05 -5.92 -12.47
C PHE A 484 14.53 -6.28 -12.57
N GLN A 485 15.32 -5.38 -13.14
CA GLN A 485 16.76 -5.54 -13.32
C GLN A 485 17.51 -4.42 -12.62
N TYR A 486 18.63 -4.76 -11.98
CA TYR A 486 19.55 -3.76 -11.47
C TYR A 486 20.24 -3.00 -12.61
N GLU A 487 20.38 -1.70 -12.44
CA GLU A 487 21.24 -0.88 -13.30
C GLU A 487 22.72 -1.09 -12.96
N ASP A 488 23.61 -0.68 -13.87
CA ASP A 488 25.05 -0.74 -13.60
C ASP A 488 25.40 0.22 -12.45
N SER A 489 25.89 -0.35 -11.35
CA SER A 489 26.23 0.38 -10.13
C SER A 489 27.32 1.45 -10.35
N LYS A 490 28.14 1.33 -11.41
CA LYS A 490 29.14 2.34 -11.79
C LYS A 490 28.52 3.72 -12.04
N ASN A 491 27.25 3.78 -12.46
CA ASN A 491 26.53 5.03 -12.69
C ASN A 491 26.22 5.80 -11.39
N PHE A 492 26.39 5.15 -10.24
CA PHE A 492 26.01 5.67 -8.92
C PHE A 492 27.20 5.84 -7.98
N ILE A 493 28.41 5.91 -8.54
CA ILE A 493 29.66 6.20 -7.82
C ILE A 493 29.95 7.68 -7.95
N LEU A 494 30.19 8.36 -6.83
CA LEU A 494 30.52 9.79 -6.75
C LEU A 494 31.77 10.00 -5.92
N GLY A 495 32.45 11.11 -6.18
CA GLY A 495 33.72 11.49 -5.61
C GLY A 495 34.73 11.72 -6.73
N ASN A 496 35.45 12.84 -6.71
CA ASN A 496 36.39 13.24 -7.75
C ASN A 496 37.82 12.92 -7.34
N LYS A 497 38.43 11.87 -7.89
CA LYS A 497 39.82 11.47 -7.63
C LYS A 497 40.87 12.57 -7.90
N GLU A 498 40.53 13.52 -8.79
CA GLU A 498 41.39 14.65 -9.12
C GLU A 498 41.25 15.83 -8.15
N ASN A 499 40.33 15.75 -7.19
CA ASN A 499 40.19 16.77 -6.18
C ASN A 499 41.36 16.72 -5.17
N ASN A 500 42.34 17.63 -5.35
CA ASN A 500 43.53 17.73 -4.51
C ASN A 500 43.29 18.43 -3.16
N SER A 501 42.12 19.02 -2.96
CA SER A 501 41.77 19.79 -1.75
C SER A 501 40.35 19.42 -1.25
N PRO A 502 40.12 18.14 -0.92
CA PRO A 502 38.81 17.73 -0.43
C PRO A 502 38.52 18.37 0.93
N TYR A 503 37.22 18.54 1.25
CA TYR A 503 36.79 19.09 2.51
C TYR A 503 37.28 18.23 3.70
N GLN A 504 37.83 18.90 4.74
CA GLN A 504 38.39 18.22 5.90
C GLN A 504 37.47 18.26 7.15
N GLY A 505 36.40 19.03 7.10
CA GLY A 505 35.45 19.15 8.21
C GLY A 505 34.43 18.03 8.26
N LYS A 506 33.35 18.23 9.02
CA LYS A 506 32.19 17.34 9.13
C LYS A 506 31.04 17.87 8.30
N ILE A 507 30.10 17.00 7.92
CA ILE A 507 28.82 17.46 7.37
C ILE A 507 27.66 16.96 8.23
N ILE A 508 26.67 17.83 8.36
CA ILE A 508 25.38 17.53 8.99
C ILE A 508 24.29 17.70 7.91
N ILE A 509 23.34 16.81 7.89
CA ILE A 509 22.26 16.83 6.91
C ILE A 509 20.94 16.91 7.71
N LEU A 510 20.18 17.98 7.49
CA LEU A 510 18.88 18.13 8.14
C LEU A 510 17.77 17.57 7.23
N VAL A 511 16.95 16.69 7.79
CA VAL A 511 15.85 16.03 7.08
C VAL A 511 14.56 16.03 7.89
N ASN A 512 13.43 15.88 7.22
CA ASN A 512 12.14 15.65 7.85
C ASN A 512 11.15 14.97 6.89
N GLU A 513 9.88 14.86 7.25
CA GLU A 513 8.80 14.28 6.46
C GLU A 513 8.56 14.99 5.10
N THR A 514 9.12 16.19 4.88
CA THR A 514 9.06 16.87 3.56
C THR A 514 10.22 16.53 2.65
N THR A 515 11.26 15.89 3.17
CA THR A 515 12.37 15.34 2.38
C THR A 515 11.85 14.14 1.60
N GLN A 516 11.64 14.32 0.28
CA GLN A 516 11.04 13.31 -0.60
C GLN A 516 11.78 13.22 -1.93
N SER A 517 11.83 12.02 -2.54
CA SER A 517 12.29 11.83 -3.90
C SER A 517 13.73 12.33 -4.07
N HIS A 518 13.97 13.28 -4.99
CA HIS A 518 15.30 13.86 -5.22
C HIS A 518 15.94 14.44 -3.95
N ALA A 519 15.18 14.80 -2.91
CA ALA A 519 15.73 15.20 -1.63
C ALA A 519 16.29 14.00 -0.85
N GLU A 520 15.63 12.85 -0.87
CA GLU A 520 16.13 11.59 -0.30
C GLU A 520 17.37 11.13 -1.06
N PHE A 521 17.33 11.13 -2.39
CA PHE A 521 18.46 10.83 -3.26
C PHE A 521 19.67 11.73 -2.97
N SER A 522 19.46 13.04 -2.79
CA SER A 522 20.50 13.99 -2.43
C SER A 522 21.08 13.71 -1.03
N THR A 523 20.24 13.28 -0.09
CA THR A 523 20.67 12.87 1.24
C THR A 523 21.57 11.63 1.17
N MET A 524 21.18 10.59 0.39
CA MET A 524 21.99 9.39 0.18
C MET A 524 23.36 9.72 -0.41
N ILE A 525 23.43 10.67 -1.35
CA ILE A 525 24.70 11.16 -1.89
C ILE A 525 25.56 11.75 -0.77
N LEU A 526 25.03 12.67 0.03
CA LEU A 526 25.79 13.35 1.09
C LEU A 526 26.17 12.40 2.24
N GLN A 527 25.38 11.37 2.49
CA GLN A 527 25.71 10.33 3.48
C GLN A 527 26.97 9.54 3.15
N THR A 528 27.42 9.51 1.88
CA THR A 528 28.68 8.86 1.51
C THR A 528 29.92 9.62 1.97
N PHE A 529 29.77 10.88 2.41
CA PHE A 529 30.89 11.64 2.98
C PHE A 529 31.26 11.05 4.35
N PRO A 530 32.56 10.79 4.62
CA PRO A 530 33.01 10.24 5.89
C PRO A 530 32.56 11.09 7.09
N ASN A 531 32.05 10.42 8.12
CA ASN A 531 31.57 11.08 9.35
C ASN A 531 30.41 12.08 9.13
N SER A 532 29.63 11.91 8.06
CA SER A 532 28.35 12.62 7.93
C SER A 532 27.37 12.20 9.01
N LYS A 533 26.46 13.10 9.42
CA LYS A 533 25.36 12.81 10.34
C LYS A 533 24.06 13.38 9.80
N VAL A 534 23.03 12.54 9.83
CA VAL A 534 21.66 12.94 9.50
C VAL A 534 20.90 13.24 10.79
N ILE A 535 20.31 14.43 10.88
CA ILE A 535 19.57 14.91 12.06
C ILE A 535 18.17 15.34 11.61
N GLY A 536 17.15 14.92 12.33
CA GLY A 536 15.77 15.30 12.05
C GLY A 536 14.79 14.16 12.27
N SER A 537 13.80 14.04 11.39
CA SER A 537 12.80 12.96 11.43
C SER A 537 12.83 12.11 10.16
N GLN A 538 12.20 10.92 10.23
CA GLN A 538 12.04 10.02 9.10
C GLN A 538 11.51 10.75 7.87
N THR A 539 12.12 10.52 6.71
CA THR A 539 11.72 11.14 5.45
C THR A 539 10.52 10.46 4.79
N SER A 540 10.18 10.88 3.59
CA SER A 540 8.96 10.45 2.90
C SER A 540 8.92 8.96 2.53
N GLY A 541 10.04 8.30 2.38
CA GLY A 541 10.07 6.91 1.94
C GLY A 541 9.51 6.70 0.53
N ALA A 542 9.83 7.60 -0.38
CA ALA A 542 9.47 7.52 -1.79
C ALA A 542 10.57 8.19 -2.62
N ASP A 543 11.62 7.43 -2.86
CA ASP A 543 12.70 7.80 -3.76
C ASP A 543 12.51 7.14 -5.13
N GLY A 544 13.23 7.61 -6.13
CA GLY A 544 13.16 7.12 -7.51
C GLY A 544 12.23 7.94 -8.41
N ASN A 545 12.49 7.82 -9.72
CA ASN A 545 11.67 8.48 -10.74
C ASN A 545 10.27 7.88 -10.81
N VAL A 546 9.28 8.72 -11.12
CA VAL A 546 7.88 8.32 -11.22
C VAL A 546 7.49 7.84 -12.62
N SER A 547 6.60 6.86 -12.70
CA SER A 547 5.89 6.48 -13.92
C SER A 547 4.56 7.21 -13.98
N LYS A 548 4.27 7.83 -15.14
CA LYS A 548 3.05 8.62 -15.37
C LYS A 548 2.11 7.91 -16.32
N PHE A 549 0.82 7.95 -16.02
CA PHE A 549 -0.22 7.35 -16.84
C PHE A 549 -1.58 8.03 -16.62
N ASN A 550 -2.59 7.63 -17.38
CA ASN A 550 -3.97 8.08 -17.18
C ASN A 550 -4.79 6.98 -16.49
N LEU A 551 -5.61 7.38 -15.53
CA LEU A 551 -6.62 6.55 -14.88
C LEU A 551 -7.96 7.27 -14.96
N ALA A 552 -8.94 6.67 -15.62
CA ALA A 552 -10.25 7.28 -15.88
C ALA A 552 -10.13 8.71 -16.46
N GLY A 553 -9.25 8.89 -17.47
CA GLY A 553 -9.00 10.17 -18.12
C GLY A 553 -8.23 11.20 -17.28
N LYS A 554 -7.76 10.87 -16.08
CA LYS A 554 -7.01 11.76 -15.20
C LYS A 554 -5.53 11.34 -15.11
N PRO A 555 -4.59 12.32 -15.14
CA PRO A 555 -3.18 12.03 -14.89
C PRO A 555 -2.97 11.43 -13.50
N THR A 556 -2.18 10.40 -13.45
CA THR A 556 -1.85 9.66 -12.22
C THR A 556 -0.39 9.21 -12.27
N VAL A 557 0.21 8.94 -11.12
CA VAL A 557 1.61 8.54 -11.01
C VAL A 557 1.80 7.54 -9.87
N PHE A 558 2.88 6.77 -9.95
CA PHE A 558 3.50 6.05 -8.84
C PHE A 558 5.02 6.01 -9.02
N THR A 559 5.76 5.61 -7.99
CA THR A 559 7.22 5.38 -8.07
C THR A 559 7.50 4.32 -9.13
N GLY A 560 8.31 4.65 -10.14
CA GLY A 560 8.56 3.78 -11.30
C GLY A 560 9.90 3.05 -11.26
N LEU A 561 10.89 3.58 -10.52
CA LEU A 561 12.19 2.98 -10.30
C LEU A 561 12.38 2.67 -8.83
N GLY A 562 12.97 1.50 -8.53
CA GLY A 562 13.33 1.16 -7.16
C GLY A 562 14.72 1.67 -6.82
N VAL A 563 14.89 2.27 -5.64
CA VAL A 563 16.14 2.78 -5.10
C VAL A 563 16.47 2.08 -3.80
N PHE A 564 17.71 1.65 -3.64
CA PHE A 564 18.22 0.94 -2.47
C PHE A 564 19.56 1.52 -2.05
N TYR A 565 19.90 1.35 -0.79
CA TYR A 565 21.30 1.53 -0.38
C TYR A 565 22.20 0.42 -0.99
N PRO A 566 23.51 0.65 -1.13
CA PRO A 566 24.42 -0.35 -1.71
C PRO A 566 24.49 -1.67 -0.93
N ASP A 567 24.13 -1.66 0.35
CA ASP A 567 24.02 -2.86 1.21
C ASP A 567 22.68 -3.58 1.06
N GLY A 568 21.81 -3.12 0.16
CA GLY A 568 20.49 -3.70 -0.11
C GLY A 568 19.37 -3.23 0.82
N LYS A 569 19.62 -2.26 1.73
CA LYS A 569 18.57 -1.68 2.55
C LYS A 569 17.56 -0.92 1.71
N GLU A 570 16.31 -1.07 2.09
CA GLU A 570 15.16 -0.46 1.42
C GLU A 570 15.06 1.03 1.73
N THR A 571 14.71 1.84 0.73
CA THR A 571 14.35 3.26 0.91
C THR A 571 12.84 3.47 0.88
N GLN A 572 12.11 2.69 0.06
CA GLN A 572 10.65 2.83 -0.04
C GLN A 572 9.98 2.56 1.30
N ARG A 573 9.01 3.38 1.67
CA ARG A 573 8.26 3.41 2.92
C ARG A 573 9.10 3.75 4.17
N ILE A 574 10.38 3.36 4.19
CA ILE A 574 11.29 3.60 5.31
C ILE A 574 11.86 5.01 5.22
N GLY A 575 12.25 5.44 4.02
CA GLY A 575 12.96 6.71 3.80
C GLY A 575 14.36 6.72 4.40
N ILE A 576 14.89 7.90 4.58
CA ILE A 576 16.13 8.12 5.32
C ILE A 576 15.79 8.11 6.82
N VAL A 577 16.41 7.20 7.55
CA VAL A 577 16.32 7.16 9.01
C VAL A 577 17.45 8.04 9.57
N PRO A 578 17.15 9.09 10.34
CA PRO A 578 18.18 9.97 10.89
C PRO A 578 19.06 9.24 11.91
N ASP A 579 20.34 9.63 11.99
CA ASP A 579 21.24 9.19 13.06
C ASP A 579 20.82 9.75 14.44
N ILE A 580 20.26 10.96 14.42
CA ILE A 580 19.73 11.64 15.62
C ILE A 580 18.30 12.09 15.33
N GLU A 581 17.34 11.43 15.97
CA GLU A 581 15.93 11.76 15.78
C GLU A 581 15.55 13.02 16.57
N VAL A 582 14.97 13.98 15.86
CA VAL A 582 14.41 15.22 16.43
C VAL A 582 13.14 15.57 15.68
N LYS A 583 12.06 15.80 16.41
CA LYS A 583 10.78 16.29 15.89
C LYS A 583 10.43 17.61 16.57
N PRO A 584 9.76 18.52 15.86
CA PRO A 584 9.20 19.70 16.51
C PRO A 584 8.28 19.32 17.66
N THR A 585 8.40 20.00 18.80
CA THR A 585 7.48 19.89 19.91
C THR A 585 6.39 20.96 19.84
N VAL A 586 5.26 20.75 20.53
CA VAL A 586 4.22 21.79 20.66
C VAL A 586 4.84 23.09 21.20
N LYS A 587 5.67 22.99 22.24
CA LYS A 587 6.35 24.15 22.84
C LYS A 587 7.29 24.82 21.85
N GLY A 588 8.11 24.07 21.12
CA GLY A 588 9.02 24.62 20.11
C GLY A 588 8.26 25.38 19.01
N LEU A 589 7.12 24.82 18.55
CA LEU A 589 6.26 25.48 17.57
C LEU A 589 5.63 26.77 18.11
N GLN A 590 5.20 26.79 19.39
CA GLN A 590 4.65 27.98 20.04
C GLN A 590 5.70 29.08 20.22
N GLU A 591 6.95 28.69 20.46
CA GLU A 591 8.10 29.61 20.60
C GLU A 591 8.75 29.96 19.25
N ASN A 592 8.23 29.44 18.14
CA ASN A 592 8.78 29.60 16.77
C ASN A 592 10.26 29.20 16.67
N ARG A 593 10.65 28.12 17.36
CA ARG A 593 12.02 27.59 17.35
C ARG A 593 12.22 26.57 16.23
N ASP A 594 13.44 26.48 15.73
CA ASP A 594 13.91 25.39 14.85
C ASP A 594 14.69 24.35 15.67
N GLU A 595 13.95 23.49 16.39
CA GLU A 595 14.54 22.50 17.30
C GLU A 595 15.46 21.51 16.59
N VAL A 596 15.24 21.26 15.27
CA VAL A 596 16.12 20.41 14.46
C VAL A 596 17.47 21.09 14.24
N LEU A 597 17.48 22.37 13.87
CA LEU A 597 18.72 23.15 13.71
C LEU A 597 19.43 23.34 15.06
N GLU A 598 18.68 23.65 16.11
CA GLU A 598 19.23 23.79 17.47
C GLU A 598 19.92 22.51 17.92
N ARG A 599 19.32 21.35 17.69
CA ARG A 599 19.90 20.05 18.01
C ARG A 599 21.18 19.76 17.19
N ALA A 600 21.18 20.16 15.92
CA ALA A 600 22.37 20.05 15.09
C ALA A 600 23.54 20.90 15.61
N LEU A 601 23.27 22.15 16.00
CA LEU A 601 24.27 23.05 16.59
C LEU A 601 24.78 22.52 17.93
N GLU A 602 23.91 21.96 18.77
CA GLU A 602 24.28 21.31 20.03
C GLU A 602 25.19 20.09 19.79
N TYR A 603 24.84 19.22 18.81
CA TYR A 603 25.66 18.07 18.44
C TYR A 603 27.06 18.51 17.94
N ILE A 604 27.14 19.55 17.11
CA ILE A 604 28.43 20.08 16.62
C ILE A 604 29.30 20.56 17.79
N LYS A 605 28.70 21.18 18.82
CA LYS A 605 29.40 21.70 20.00
C LYS A 605 29.86 20.60 20.94
N ASN A 606 29.03 19.59 21.19
CA ASN A 606 29.22 18.63 22.30
C ASN A 606 29.64 17.23 21.81
N GLY A 607 29.47 16.91 20.52
CA GLY A 607 29.76 15.60 19.94
C GLY A 607 28.76 14.49 20.36
N LYS A 608 27.67 14.86 21.00
CA LYS A 608 26.66 13.92 21.54
C LYS A 608 25.25 14.24 21.04
#